data_89031031a369fa6391ad83699f9cae07
#
_entry.id   89031031a369fa6391ad83699f9cae07
#
_cell.length_a   1.000
_cell.length_b   1.000
_cell.length_c   1.000
_cell.angle_alpha   90.00
_cell.angle_beta   90.00
_cell.angle_gamma   90.00
#
_symmetry.space_group_name_H-M   'P 1'
#
loop_
_entity.id
_entity.type
_entity.pdbx_description
1 polymer ?
#
loop_
_entity_poly.entity_id
_entity_poly.type
_entity_poly.pdbx_seq_one_letter_code
_entity_poly.pdbx_strand_id
1 'polypeptide(L)'
;MRLLILLLFCVFRASAQDLERLFLAEDFTAENIFTNNIEGPAFDLQGRLFVVNFQKDGTIGYVKPDGSAQLFIELPKGSTANSIQFDSKGNMLLADFTGHNILKVDMRSKKVSTFAHQAKFNQPNDICINSRNQLFASDPNWAKSTGQIWRIEKNGRAVVLDSAMGTTNGIELSPDETILYVNESVQKKIWAFDVDRSGNVSNKRLFAEVPDFGFDGMKCDKEGNLYVTRYGKGTILVLSPEGKVIREISLKGKNCSNLVFGGLNGKLVYVTLQDRKGMEFFRNDIAGKGF
;
A
#
# COMPACT_ATOMS: atom_id res chain seq x y z
N MET A 1 -56.28 25.71 -2.03
CA MET A 1 -54.93 26.11 -1.65
C MET A 1 -54.02 24.90 -1.87
N ARG A 2 -53.36 24.76 -3.04
CA ARG A 2 -52.50 23.64 -3.38
C ARG A 2 -51.06 24.02 -3.05
N LEU A 3 -50.48 23.28 -2.10
CA LEU A 3 -49.10 23.44 -1.68
C LEU A 3 -48.17 22.77 -2.73
N LEU A 4 -47.39 23.57 -3.44
CA LEU A 4 -46.39 23.11 -4.41
C LEU A 4 -45.12 22.79 -3.63
N ILE A 5 -44.80 21.50 -3.46
CA ILE A 5 -43.51 21.06 -2.89
C ILE A 5 -42.48 21.08 -3.99
N LEU A 6 -41.59 22.08 -3.94
CA LEU A 6 -40.39 22.16 -4.82
C LEU A 6 -39.34 21.19 -4.25
N LEU A 7 -39.19 20.05 -4.87
CA LEU A 7 -38.02 19.16 -4.62
C LEU A 7 -36.78 19.76 -5.31
N LEU A 8 -35.90 20.35 -4.51
CA LEU A 8 -34.58 20.79 -4.97
C LEU A 8 -33.70 19.57 -5.17
N PHE A 9 -33.51 19.10 -6.41
CA PHE A 9 -32.47 18.17 -6.77
C PHE A 9 -31.12 18.92 -6.79
N CYS A 10 -30.34 18.83 -5.70
CA CYS A 10 -28.93 19.19 -5.72
C CYS A 10 -28.17 18.14 -6.53
N VAL A 11 -28.08 18.35 -7.83
CA VAL A 11 -27.13 17.65 -8.68
C VAL A 11 -25.76 18.25 -8.37
N PHE A 12 -24.92 17.55 -7.62
CA PHE A 12 -23.49 17.86 -7.51
C PHE A 12 -22.87 17.69 -8.91
N ARG A 13 -22.80 18.75 -9.68
CA ARG A 13 -21.94 18.82 -10.86
C ARG A 13 -20.51 18.93 -10.34
N ALA A 14 -19.68 17.89 -10.55
CA ALA A 14 -18.25 18.06 -10.48
C ALA A 14 -17.89 19.27 -11.36
N SER A 15 -17.15 20.24 -10.83
CA SER A 15 -16.80 21.42 -11.59
C SER A 15 -15.87 20.98 -12.73
N ALA A 16 -15.89 21.66 -13.89
CA ALA A 16 -14.97 21.39 -14.98
C ALA A 16 -13.50 21.44 -14.49
N GLN A 17 -13.20 22.28 -13.51
CA GLN A 17 -11.89 22.36 -12.85
C GLN A 17 -11.50 21.08 -12.09
N ASP A 18 -12.45 20.31 -11.53
CA ASP A 18 -12.14 19.05 -10.87
C ASP A 18 -11.77 17.96 -11.87
N LEU A 19 -12.35 17.97 -13.06
CA LEU A 19 -12.02 17.06 -14.16
C LEU A 19 -10.63 17.35 -14.77
N GLU A 20 -10.26 18.63 -14.89
CA GLU A 20 -8.94 19.05 -15.39
C GLU A 20 -7.78 18.68 -14.46
N ARG A 21 -8.06 18.36 -13.18
CA ARG A 21 -7.05 17.98 -12.17
C ARG A 21 -6.94 16.48 -11.95
N LEU A 22 -7.68 15.65 -12.67
CA LEU A 22 -7.55 14.20 -12.58
C LEU A 22 -6.16 13.76 -13.04
N PHE A 23 -5.56 12.84 -12.26
CA PHE A 23 -4.27 12.22 -12.57
C PHE A 23 -3.06 13.18 -12.66
N LEU A 24 -3.20 14.40 -12.14
CA LEU A 24 -2.08 15.35 -12.02
C LEU A 24 -1.49 15.26 -10.60
N ALA A 25 -0.20 14.96 -10.52
CA ALA A 25 0.49 14.86 -9.23
C ALA A 25 0.78 16.26 -8.65
N GLU A 26 0.40 16.43 -7.40
CA GLU A 26 0.62 17.63 -6.59
C GLU A 26 1.44 17.26 -5.34
N ASP A 27 2.20 18.23 -4.81
CA ASP A 27 2.91 18.02 -3.55
C ASP A 27 1.91 17.89 -2.40
N PHE A 28 2.05 16.87 -1.56
CA PHE A 28 1.23 16.71 -0.36
C PHE A 28 1.99 17.17 0.87
N THR A 29 3.23 16.75 1.04
CA THR A 29 4.08 17.15 2.16
C THR A 29 5.24 18.02 1.68
N ALA A 30 5.88 18.73 2.60
CA ALA A 30 7.19 19.28 2.32
C ALA A 30 8.20 18.16 2.02
N GLU A 31 9.25 18.48 1.28
CA GLU A 31 10.38 17.57 1.07
C GLU A 31 11.23 17.43 2.36
N ASN A 32 11.95 16.31 2.45
CA ASN A 32 12.93 16.03 3.52
C ASN A 32 12.32 15.93 4.94
N ILE A 33 11.03 15.66 5.07
CA ILE A 33 10.41 15.39 6.38
C ILE A 33 10.41 13.91 6.77
N PHE A 34 10.72 13.04 5.83
CA PHE A 34 10.98 11.61 6.03
C PHE A 34 12.43 11.28 5.69
N THR A 35 12.83 10.02 5.86
CA THR A 35 14.11 9.52 5.36
C THR A 35 13.99 9.08 3.90
N ASN A 36 15.10 8.69 3.29
CA ASN A 36 15.11 8.04 1.96
C ASN A 36 14.52 6.61 1.97
N ASN A 37 14.06 6.14 3.13
CA ASN A 37 13.33 4.87 3.30
C ASN A 37 11.84 5.11 3.57
N ILE A 38 11.29 6.26 3.17
CA ILE A 38 9.85 6.53 3.27
C ILE A 38 9.07 5.46 2.51
N GLU A 39 8.08 4.84 3.19
CA GLU A 39 7.33 3.70 2.69
C GLU A 39 5.97 3.54 3.41
N GLY A 40 5.22 2.53 3.05
CA GLY A 40 4.08 1.96 3.73
C GLY A 40 3.02 2.96 4.17
N PRO A 41 2.50 3.85 3.30
CA PRO A 41 1.43 4.76 3.67
C PRO A 41 0.14 3.97 3.91
N ALA A 42 -0.55 4.25 5.03
CA ALA A 42 -1.82 3.61 5.35
C ALA A 42 -2.75 4.54 6.14
N PHE A 43 -4.04 4.48 5.84
CA PHE A 43 -5.08 5.12 6.63
C PHE A 43 -5.61 4.18 7.69
N ASP A 44 -5.80 4.69 8.91
CA ASP A 44 -6.51 3.95 9.94
C ASP A 44 -8.05 4.08 9.79
N LEU A 45 -8.78 3.38 10.65
CA LEU A 45 -10.25 3.38 10.65
C LEU A 45 -10.88 4.77 10.95
N GLN A 46 -10.10 5.74 11.41
CA GLN A 46 -10.50 7.12 11.65
C GLN A 46 -10.08 8.06 10.51
N GLY A 47 -9.51 7.55 9.43
CA GLY A 47 -9.03 8.33 8.29
C GLY A 47 -7.75 9.12 8.57
N ARG A 48 -6.92 8.70 9.54
CA ARG A 48 -5.62 9.29 9.84
C ARG A 48 -4.53 8.58 9.04
N LEU A 49 -3.69 9.33 8.35
CA LEU A 49 -2.61 8.81 7.52
C LEU A 49 -1.33 8.56 8.34
N PHE A 50 -0.81 7.36 8.26
CA PHE A 50 0.47 6.98 8.86
C PHE A 50 1.44 6.54 7.78
N VAL A 51 2.74 6.83 8.01
CA VAL A 51 3.84 6.56 7.06
C VAL A 51 5.07 6.18 7.85
N VAL A 52 5.85 5.22 7.36
CA VAL A 52 7.07 4.78 8.04
C VAL A 52 8.23 5.74 7.81
N ASN A 53 9.20 5.72 8.75
CA ASN A 53 10.50 6.38 8.65
C ASN A 53 10.45 7.93 8.65
N PHE A 54 9.63 8.50 9.58
CA PHE A 54 9.55 9.93 9.81
C PHE A 54 10.84 10.44 10.48
N GLN A 55 11.55 11.40 9.83
CA GLN A 55 12.82 12.01 10.23
C GLN A 55 14.00 11.04 10.48
N LYS A 56 13.74 9.84 10.97
CA LYS A 56 14.74 8.80 11.18
C LYS A 56 14.12 7.40 10.92
N ASP A 57 14.94 6.47 10.50
CA ASP A 57 14.50 5.07 10.31
C ASP A 57 14.07 4.43 11.64
N GLY A 58 13.13 3.53 11.59
CA GLY A 58 12.55 2.90 12.77
C GLY A 58 11.51 3.76 13.49
N THR A 59 10.89 4.70 12.80
CA THR A 59 9.79 5.53 13.32
C THR A 59 8.53 5.42 12.45
N ILE A 60 7.38 5.75 13.04
CA ILE A 60 6.14 5.95 12.31
C ILE A 60 5.73 7.42 12.46
N GLY A 61 5.45 8.09 11.35
CA GLY A 61 4.90 9.44 11.29
C GLY A 61 3.37 9.40 11.17
N TYR A 62 2.71 10.37 11.77
CA TYR A 62 1.31 10.73 11.49
C TYR A 62 1.32 11.98 10.60
N VAL A 63 0.72 11.87 9.42
CA VAL A 63 0.59 12.96 8.45
C VAL A 63 -0.81 13.53 8.56
N LYS A 64 -0.89 14.86 8.79
CA LYS A 64 -2.16 15.58 8.93
C LYS A 64 -2.74 15.93 7.55
N PRO A 65 -4.03 16.30 7.48
CA PRO A 65 -4.67 16.68 6.21
C PRO A 65 -4.03 17.89 5.50
N ASP A 66 -3.30 18.72 6.22
CA ASP A 66 -2.56 19.88 5.68
C ASP A 66 -1.16 19.51 5.15
N GLY A 67 -0.79 18.22 5.17
CA GLY A 67 0.52 17.73 4.74
C GLY A 67 1.63 17.87 5.79
N SER A 68 1.37 18.51 6.95
CA SER A 68 2.33 18.52 8.05
C SER A 68 2.40 17.13 8.70
N ALA A 69 3.56 16.76 9.23
CA ALA A 69 3.74 15.47 9.88
C ALA A 69 4.36 15.59 11.26
N GLN A 70 4.09 14.62 12.10
CA GLN A 70 4.66 14.52 13.44
C GLN A 70 4.99 13.07 13.79
N LEU A 71 5.94 12.88 14.71
CA LEU A 71 6.26 11.55 15.22
C LEU A 71 5.03 10.94 15.93
N PHE A 72 4.63 9.74 15.50
CA PHE A 72 3.61 8.94 16.18
C PHE A 72 4.23 8.00 17.21
N ILE A 73 5.24 7.21 16.78
CA ILE A 73 5.93 6.22 17.63
C ILE A 73 7.34 5.92 17.11
N GLU A 74 8.26 5.61 18.02
CA GLU A 74 9.52 4.95 17.71
C GLU A 74 9.37 3.44 17.90
N LEU A 75 9.90 2.66 16.97
CA LEU A 75 9.91 1.19 17.03
C LEU A 75 11.02 0.70 17.97
N PRO A 76 10.96 -0.54 18.45
CA PRO A 76 12.04 -1.14 19.21
C PRO A 76 13.38 -1.07 18.48
N LYS A 77 14.47 -0.96 19.23
CA LYS A 77 15.83 -0.91 18.68
C LYS A 77 16.07 -2.11 17.75
N GLY A 78 16.53 -1.84 16.54
CA GLY A 78 16.78 -2.84 15.51
C GLY A 78 15.60 -3.11 14.58
N SER A 79 14.44 -2.49 14.82
CA SER A 79 13.27 -2.59 13.95
C SER A 79 13.16 -1.39 13.02
N THR A 80 12.89 -1.66 11.75
CA THR A 80 12.53 -0.65 10.73
C THR A 80 11.37 -1.21 9.91
N ALA A 81 10.21 -0.60 10.04
CA ALA A 81 9.04 -1.01 9.28
C ALA A 81 9.15 -0.55 7.83
N ASN A 82 8.61 -1.37 6.90
CA ASN A 82 8.50 -1.04 5.49
C ASN A 82 7.04 -0.87 5.04
N SER A 83 6.08 -1.49 5.70
CA SER A 83 4.66 -1.38 5.35
C SER A 83 3.77 -1.35 6.60
N ILE A 84 2.60 -0.72 6.46
CA ILE A 84 1.58 -0.58 7.50
C ILE A 84 0.26 -1.15 6.98
N GLN A 85 -0.44 -1.91 7.83
CA GLN A 85 -1.85 -2.27 7.67
C GLN A 85 -2.58 -2.12 9.01
N PHE A 86 -3.91 -2.03 8.96
CA PHE A 86 -4.74 -2.00 10.17
C PHE A 86 -5.65 -3.22 10.21
N ASP A 87 -5.69 -3.89 11.37
CA ASP A 87 -6.66 -4.97 11.60
C ASP A 87 -8.08 -4.41 11.85
N SER A 88 -9.09 -5.26 11.82
CA SER A 88 -10.50 -4.83 12.05
C SER A 88 -10.76 -4.27 13.45
N LYS A 89 -9.81 -4.41 14.39
CA LYS A 89 -9.86 -3.81 15.73
C LYS A 89 -9.16 -2.47 15.79
N GLY A 90 -8.58 -2.02 14.66
CA GLY A 90 -7.81 -0.79 14.53
C GLY A 90 -6.38 -0.86 15.08
N ASN A 91 -5.82 -2.04 15.35
CA ASN A 91 -4.40 -2.14 15.66
C ASN A 91 -3.57 -1.97 14.38
N MET A 92 -2.42 -1.31 14.48
CA MET A 92 -1.47 -1.19 13.39
C MET A 92 -0.59 -2.44 13.33
N LEU A 93 -0.46 -3.02 12.15
CA LEU A 93 0.40 -4.15 11.84
C LEU A 93 1.51 -3.67 10.89
N LEU A 94 2.75 -4.05 11.17
CA LEU A 94 3.94 -3.54 10.49
C LEU A 94 4.78 -4.70 9.96
N ALA A 95 5.20 -4.61 8.70
CA ALA A 95 6.27 -5.44 8.17
C ALA A 95 7.61 -4.91 8.66
N ASP A 96 8.23 -5.60 9.61
CA ASP A 96 9.51 -5.20 10.23
C ASP A 96 10.67 -5.77 9.43
N PHE A 97 11.11 -4.99 8.47
CA PHE A 97 12.13 -5.33 7.49
C PHE A 97 13.48 -5.71 8.11
N THR A 98 13.96 -4.94 9.09
CA THR A 98 15.25 -5.18 9.74
C THR A 98 15.16 -6.13 10.93
N GLY A 99 14.03 -6.18 11.62
CA GLY A 99 13.81 -7.07 12.76
C GLY A 99 13.31 -8.46 12.35
N HIS A 100 12.98 -8.67 11.07
CA HIS A 100 12.46 -9.94 10.53
C HIS A 100 11.19 -10.43 11.25
N ASN A 101 10.23 -9.51 11.46
CA ASN A 101 8.98 -9.78 12.16
C ASN A 101 7.78 -9.17 11.44
N ILE A 102 6.59 -9.56 11.87
CA ILE A 102 5.41 -8.71 11.79
C ILE A 102 5.17 -8.15 13.19
N LEU A 103 5.20 -6.83 13.34
CA LEU A 103 4.92 -6.17 14.61
C LEU A 103 3.45 -5.76 14.69
N LYS A 104 2.96 -5.61 15.92
CA LYS A 104 1.65 -5.08 16.24
C LYS A 104 1.78 -3.91 17.20
N VAL A 105 1.12 -2.81 16.87
CA VAL A 105 1.00 -1.62 17.73
C VAL A 105 -0.45 -1.49 18.19
N ASP A 106 -0.66 -1.49 19.48
CA ASP A 106 -1.92 -1.06 20.08
C ASP A 106 -2.02 0.47 19.96
N MET A 107 -2.98 0.96 19.18
CA MET A 107 -3.07 2.38 18.83
C MET A 107 -3.41 3.29 20.02
N ARG A 108 -4.00 2.75 21.08
CA ARG A 108 -4.36 3.50 22.28
C ARG A 108 -3.18 3.65 23.24
N SER A 109 -2.53 2.52 23.57
CA SER A 109 -1.40 2.48 24.51
C SER A 109 -0.07 2.76 23.86
N LYS A 110 0.01 2.70 22.52
CA LYS A 110 1.23 2.74 21.69
C LYS A 110 2.22 1.61 22.01
N LYS A 111 1.74 0.54 22.66
CA LYS A 111 2.58 -0.62 22.96
C LYS A 111 2.86 -1.41 21.68
N VAL A 112 4.15 -1.61 21.40
CA VAL A 112 4.63 -2.46 20.31
C VAL A 112 4.89 -3.86 20.83
N SER A 113 4.50 -4.87 20.06
CA SER A 113 4.77 -6.29 20.35
C SER A 113 5.00 -7.05 19.05
N THR A 114 5.74 -8.14 19.10
CA THR A 114 5.86 -9.06 17.96
C THR A 114 4.52 -9.79 17.79
N PHE A 115 3.91 -9.64 16.61
CA PHE A 115 2.68 -10.31 16.22
C PHE A 115 2.95 -11.68 15.60
N ALA A 116 3.93 -11.74 14.69
CA ALA A 116 4.41 -12.98 14.10
C ALA A 116 5.93 -12.93 13.95
N HIS A 117 6.54 -14.07 14.19
CA HIS A 117 7.95 -14.32 13.95
C HIS A 117 8.12 -15.71 13.32
N GLN A 118 9.02 -15.80 12.36
CA GLN A 118 9.38 -17.07 11.73
C GLN A 118 10.87 -17.02 11.38
N ALA A 119 11.61 -18.07 11.80
CA ALA A 119 13.06 -18.13 11.53
C ALA A 119 13.44 -18.10 10.05
N LYS A 120 12.46 -18.34 9.16
CA LYS A 120 12.64 -18.28 7.69
C LYS A 120 12.24 -16.94 7.08
N PHE A 121 11.80 -15.96 7.86
CA PHE A 121 11.59 -14.60 7.34
C PHE A 121 12.94 -14.04 6.87
N ASN A 122 12.94 -13.49 5.66
CA ASN A 122 14.09 -12.74 5.14
C ASN A 122 13.99 -11.29 5.58
N GLN A 123 13.15 -10.53 4.88
CA GLN A 123 12.98 -9.08 5.07
C GLN A 123 11.51 -8.74 4.77
N PRO A 124 10.53 -9.07 5.67
CA PRO A 124 9.12 -8.75 5.45
C PRO A 124 8.98 -7.31 4.95
N ASN A 125 8.43 -7.14 3.74
CA ASN A 125 8.48 -5.89 3.01
C ASN A 125 7.11 -5.22 2.92
N ASP A 126 6.22 -5.69 2.06
CA ASP A 126 4.86 -5.15 1.96
C ASP A 126 3.84 -6.17 2.49
N ILE A 127 2.71 -5.65 2.99
CA ILE A 127 1.62 -6.46 3.55
C ILE A 127 0.27 -5.96 3.07
N CYS A 128 -0.64 -6.89 2.79
CA CYS A 128 -2.06 -6.61 2.65
C CYS A 128 -2.87 -7.51 3.60
N ILE A 129 -4.12 -7.11 3.87
CA ILE A 129 -4.99 -7.80 4.83
C ILE A 129 -6.35 -8.09 4.20
N ASN A 130 -6.92 -9.27 4.45
CA ASN A 130 -8.27 -9.60 4.02
C ASN A 130 -9.32 -9.31 5.12
N SER A 131 -10.58 -9.43 4.76
CA SER A 131 -11.73 -9.21 5.66
C SER A 131 -11.76 -10.16 6.86
N ARG A 132 -11.02 -11.27 6.81
CA ARG A 132 -10.86 -12.25 7.90
C ARG A 132 -9.68 -11.96 8.83
N ASN A 133 -8.99 -10.83 8.65
CA ASN A 133 -7.76 -10.45 9.35
C ASN A 133 -6.59 -11.45 9.14
N GLN A 134 -6.51 -12.08 7.98
CA GLN A 134 -5.31 -12.77 7.56
C GLN A 134 -4.45 -11.76 6.77
N LEU A 135 -3.17 -11.65 7.14
CA LEU A 135 -2.19 -10.87 6.40
C LEU A 135 -1.56 -11.74 5.31
N PHE A 136 -1.27 -11.10 4.19
CA PHE A 136 -0.36 -11.63 3.18
C PHE A 136 0.85 -10.73 3.15
N ALA A 137 2.04 -11.31 3.22
CA ALA A 137 3.31 -10.57 3.28
C ALA A 137 4.25 -11.02 2.18
N SER A 138 4.84 -10.06 1.49
CA SER A 138 6.00 -10.28 0.64
C SER A 138 7.27 -10.28 1.50
N ASP A 139 8.22 -11.12 1.15
CA ASP A 139 9.42 -11.34 1.95
C ASP A 139 10.64 -11.58 1.05
N PRO A 140 11.22 -10.51 0.49
CA PRO A 140 12.35 -10.61 -0.42
C PRO A 140 13.66 -11.00 0.29
N ASN A 141 14.55 -11.59 -0.47
CA ASN A 141 15.98 -11.64 -0.19
C ASN A 141 16.71 -10.84 -1.26
N TRP A 142 16.93 -9.57 -1.02
CA TRP A 142 17.52 -8.64 -1.99
C TRP A 142 18.91 -9.07 -2.43
N ALA A 143 19.75 -9.60 -1.51
CA ALA A 143 21.10 -10.02 -1.81
C ALA A 143 21.15 -11.21 -2.78
N LYS A 144 20.11 -12.04 -2.80
CA LYS A 144 20.04 -13.22 -3.67
C LYS A 144 19.09 -13.01 -4.86
N SER A 145 18.40 -11.88 -4.95
CA SER A 145 17.34 -11.62 -5.93
C SER A 145 16.25 -12.69 -5.93
N THR A 146 15.91 -13.22 -4.76
CA THR A 146 14.85 -14.21 -4.52
C THR A 146 13.82 -13.66 -3.54
N GLY A 147 12.73 -14.38 -3.34
CA GLY A 147 11.71 -14.01 -2.37
C GLY A 147 10.72 -15.13 -2.12
N GLN A 148 9.85 -14.87 -1.19
CA GLN A 148 8.75 -15.74 -0.79
C GLN A 148 7.55 -14.90 -0.39
N ILE A 149 6.40 -15.53 -0.27
CA ILE A 149 5.18 -14.93 0.24
C ILE A 149 4.62 -15.76 1.38
N TRP A 150 4.05 -15.06 2.35
CA TRP A 150 3.53 -15.63 3.57
C TRP A 150 2.06 -15.26 3.78
N ARG A 151 1.31 -16.17 4.39
CA ARG A 151 0.06 -15.86 5.06
C ARG A 151 0.28 -15.88 6.58
N ILE A 152 -0.12 -14.81 7.25
CA ILE A 152 -0.08 -14.70 8.70
C ILE A 152 -1.52 -14.71 9.21
N GLU A 153 -1.84 -15.70 10.02
CA GLU A 153 -3.15 -15.89 10.61
C GLU A 153 -3.42 -14.86 11.72
N LYS A 154 -4.67 -14.63 12.06
CA LYS A 154 -5.10 -13.71 13.13
C LYS A 154 -4.49 -14.00 14.51
N ASN A 155 -3.92 -15.17 14.72
CA ASN A 155 -3.19 -15.57 15.93
C ASN A 155 -1.66 -15.43 15.80
N GLY A 156 -1.16 -14.90 14.71
CA GLY A 156 0.28 -14.71 14.44
C GLY A 156 0.99 -15.93 13.85
N ARG A 157 0.30 -17.05 13.58
CA ARG A 157 0.92 -18.20 12.92
C ARG A 157 1.21 -17.87 11.45
N ALA A 158 2.48 -17.94 11.04
CA ALA A 158 2.91 -17.72 9.68
C ALA A 158 2.98 -19.04 8.89
N VAL A 159 2.48 -19.01 7.65
CA VAL A 159 2.46 -20.13 6.70
C VAL A 159 3.05 -19.63 5.38
N VAL A 160 4.09 -20.29 4.88
CA VAL A 160 4.64 -19.98 3.56
C VAL A 160 3.64 -20.41 2.49
N LEU A 161 3.39 -19.53 1.52
CA LEU A 161 2.49 -19.78 0.39
C LEU A 161 3.26 -20.15 -0.88
N ASP A 162 4.34 -19.42 -1.17
CA ASP A 162 5.28 -19.71 -2.25
C ASP A 162 6.68 -19.24 -1.83
N SER A 163 7.70 -20.05 -2.07
CA SER A 163 9.11 -19.75 -1.77
C SER A 163 10.00 -19.78 -3.02
N ALA A 164 9.43 -19.96 -4.21
CA ALA A 164 10.12 -20.01 -5.48
C ALA A 164 9.84 -18.77 -6.32
N MET A 165 10.06 -17.59 -5.72
CA MET A 165 9.84 -16.29 -6.36
C MET A 165 11.14 -15.50 -6.53
N GLY A 166 11.09 -14.49 -7.39
CA GLY A 166 12.10 -13.45 -7.48
C GLY A 166 12.04 -12.48 -6.30
N THR A 167 12.52 -11.27 -6.48
CA THR A 167 12.54 -10.24 -5.42
C THR A 167 11.15 -9.69 -5.18
N THR A 168 10.38 -10.40 -4.35
CA THR A 168 8.98 -10.00 -4.03
C THR A 168 8.96 -8.64 -3.33
N ASN A 169 8.00 -7.78 -3.72
CA ASN A 169 7.83 -6.46 -3.13
C ASN A 169 6.33 -6.17 -2.94
N GLY A 170 5.71 -5.27 -3.70
CA GLY A 170 4.29 -4.98 -3.56
C GLY A 170 3.41 -6.23 -3.56
N ILE A 171 2.45 -6.28 -2.66
CA ILE A 171 1.48 -7.37 -2.51
C ILE A 171 0.09 -6.79 -2.24
N GLU A 172 -0.93 -7.24 -3.00
CA GLU A 172 -2.28 -6.70 -2.87
C GLU A 172 -3.35 -7.74 -3.25
N LEU A 173 -4.48 -7.73 -2.57
CA LEU A 173 -5.65 -8.53 -2.88
C LEU A 173 -6.61 -7.78 -3.81
N SER A 174 -7.25 -8.49 -4.74
CA SER A 174 -8.41 -7.97 -5.47
C SER A 174 -9.54 -7.53 -4.52
N PRO A 175 -10.47 -6.67 -4.96
CA PRO A 175 -11.56 -6.20 -4.09
C PRO A 175 -12.45 -7.31 -3.53
N ASP A 176 -12.64 -8.38 -4.28
CA ASP A 176 -13.39 -9.58 -3.88
C ASP A 176 -12.55 -10.62 -3.10
N GLU A 177 -11.27 -10.33 -2.88
CA GLU A 177 -10.30 -11.16 -2.16
C GLU A 177 -10.05 -12.54 -2.80
N THR A 178 -10.38 -12.72 -4.08
CA THR A 178 -10.20 -13.99 -4.80
C THR A 178 -8.88 -14.10 -5.54
N ILE A 179 -8.17 -12.98 -5.73
CA ILE A 179 -6.86 -12.91 -6.39
C ILE A 179 -5.85 -12.20 -5.49
N LEU A 180 -4.67 -12.78 -5.36
CA LEU A 180 -3.50 -12.14 -4.75
C LEU A 180 -2.52 -11.74 -5.85
N TYR A 181 -2.21 -10.45 -5.94
CA TYR A 181 -1.17 -9.92 -6.81
C TYR A 181 0.12 -9.78 -6.03
N VAL A 182 1.24 -10.19 -6.62
CA VAL A 182 2.58 -10.04 -6.06
C VAL A 182 3.53 -9.62 -7.16
N ASN A 183 4.24 -8.51 -6.97
CA ASN A 183 5.27 -8.14 -7.92
C ASN A 183 6.67 -8.61 -7.48
N GLU A 184 7.54 -8.74 -8.47
CA GLU A 184 8.97 -9.00 -8.35
C GLU A 184 9.71 -7.80 -8.93
N SER A 185 10.32 -6.98 -8.07
CA SER A 185 10.93 -5.71 -8.46
C SER A 185 12.05 -5.89 -9.49
N VAL A 186 13.01 -6.76 -9.21
CA VAL A 186 14.21 -6.99 -10.06
C VAL A 186 13.81 -7.69 -11.37
N GLN A 187 12.88 -8.63 -11.29
CA GLN A 187 12.40 -9.41 -12.43
C GLN A 187 11.35 -8.65 -13.26
N LYS A 188 10.82 -7.53 -12.74
CA LYS A 188 9.85 -6.64 -13.39
C LYS A 188 8.55 -7.36 -13.81
N LYS A 189 8.10 -8.29 -12.99
CA LYS A 189 6.93 -9.13 -13.21
C LYS A 189 5.89 -8.92 -12.11
N ILE A 190 4.64 -9.06 -12.47
CA ILE A 190 3.52 -9.15 -11.53
C ILE A 190 2.89 -10.53 -11.73
N TRP A 191 2.76 -11.28 -10.66
CA TRP A 191 2.09 -12.57 -10.61
C TRP A 191 0.70 -12.42 -10.00
N ALA A 192 -0.25 -13.19 -10.51
CA ALA A 192 -1.56 -13.36 -9.91
C ALA A 192 -1.72 -14.80 -9.44
N PHE A 193 -2.29 -14.96 -8.25
CA PHE A 193 -2.63 -16.24 -7.65
C PHE A 193 -4.11 -16.26 -7.34
N ASP A 194 -4.78 -17.40 -7.54
CA ASP A 194 -6.12 -17.59 -7.00
C ASP A 194 -6.05 -17.83 -5.50
N VAL A 195 -6.97 -17.22 -4.74
CA VAL A 195 -7.04 -17.31 -3.28
C VAL A 195 -8.30 -18.04 -2.86
N ASP A 196 -8.17 -19.14 -2.12
CA ASP A 196 -9.31 -19.86 -1.57
C ASP A 196 -9.85 -19.20 -0.28
N ARG A 197 -11.00 -19.70 0.20
CA ARG A 197 -11.62 -19.20 1.45
C ARG A 197 -10.74 -19.35 2.69
N SER A 198 -9.75 -20.24 2.67
CA SER A 198 -8.79 -20.43 3.76
C SER A 198 -7.56 -19.52 3.62
N GLY A 199 -7.44 -18.78 2.51
CA GLY A 199 -6.30 -17.93 2.19
C GLY A 199 -5.12 -18.69 1.60
N ASN A 200 -5.30 -19.95 1.12
CA ASN A 200 -4.27 -20.63 0.36
C ASN A 200 -4.25 -20.11 -1.08
N VAL A 201 -3.08 -20.14 -1.69
CA VAL A 201 -2.91 -19.67 -3.07
C VAL A 201 -2.69 -20.84 -4.03
N SER A 202 -3.15 -20.67 -5.27
CA SER A 202 -3.00 -21.62 -6.37
C SER A 202 -2.95 -20.91 -7.72
N ASN A 203 -2.79 -21.64 -8.81
CA ASN A 203 -2.86 -21.11 -10.18
C ASN A 203 -1.99 -19.87 -10.42
N LYS A 204 -0.71 -19.92 -9.98
CA LYS A 204 0.26 -18.84 -10.25
C LYS A 204 0.34 -18.59 -11.76
N ARG A 205 0.10 -17.35 -12.18
CA ARG A 205 0.15 -16.93 -13.58
C ARG A 205 0.76 -15.54 -13.72
N LEU A 206 1.47 -15.32 -14.82
CA LEU A 206 1.96 -13.99 -15.15
C LEU A 206 0.77 -13.08 -15.41
N PHE A 207 0.71 -11.97 -14.65
CA PHE A 207 -0.34 -10.96 -14.81
C PHE A 207 0.13 -9.80 -15.68
N ALA A 208 1.35 -9.31 -15.45
CA ALA A 208 1.97 -8.26 -16.26
C ALA A 208 3.50 -8.35 -16.18
N GLU A 209 4.17 -7.82 -17.21
CA GLU A 209 5.62 -7.67 -17.27
C GLU A 209 5.96 -6.37 -17.99
N VAL A 210 7.03 -5.70 -17.58
CA VAL A 210 7.50 -4.46 -18.21
C VAL A 210 8.99 -4.57 -18.58
N PRO A 211 9.42 -3.90 -19.66
CA PRO A 211 10.78 -4.02 -20.15
C PRO A 211 11.78 -3.19 -19.33
N ASP A 212 11.32 -2.10 -18.72
CA ASP A 212 12.13 -1.09 -18.03
C ASP A 212 11.71 -0.92 -16.57
N PHE A 213 12.54 -0.35 -15.74
CA PHE A 213 12.33 -0.03 -14.33
C PHE A 213 11.60 -1.13 -13.54
N GLY A 214 11.77 -1.16 -12.23
CA GLY A 214 11.11 -2.12 -11.35
C GLY A 214 9.73 -1.67 -10.90
N PHE A 215 9.09 -2.57 -10.18
CA PHE A 215 7.86 -2.33 -9.43
C PHE A 215 8.19 -2.18 -7.94
N ASP A 216 7.34 -1.45 -7.20
CA ASP A 216 7.37 -1.36 -5.75
C ASP A 216 5.97 -1.58 -5.17
N GLY A 217 5.40 -0.71 -4.39
CA GLY A 217 4.08 -0.90 -3.78
C GLY A 217 2.91 -0.96 -4.78
N MET A 218 1.82 -1.58 -4.37
CA MET A 218 0.60 -1.76 -5.19
C MET A 218 -0.67 -1.59 -4.37
N LYS A 219 -1.73 -1.06 -4.99
CA LYS A 219 -3.10 -1.02 -4.43
C LYS A 219 -4.14 -1.21 -5.53
N CYS A 220 -5.28 -1.83 -5.17
CA CYS A 220 -6.44 -1.93 -6.05
C CYS A 220 -7.43 -0.79 -5.83
N ASP A 221 -8.10 -0.35 -6.89
CA ASP A 221 -9.35 0.39 -6.79
C ASP A 221 -10.55 -0.58 -6.62
N LYS A 222 -11.75 -0.04 -6.41
CA LYS A 222 -12.97 -0.84 -6.21
C LYS A 222 -13.44 -1.60 -7.46
N GLU A 223 -12.96 -1.21 -8.65
CA GLU A 223 -13.26 -1.87 -9.93
C GLU A 223 -12.23 -2.97 -10.26
N GLY A 224 -11.21 -3.14 -9.40
CA GLY A 224 -10.18 -4.16 -9.53
C GLY A 224 -9.00 -3.73 -10.39
N ASN A 225 -8.91 -2.44 -10.79
CA ASN A 225 -7.72 -1.96 -11.44
C ASN A 225 -6.56 -1.91 -10.44
N LEU A 226 -5.39 -2.39 -10.84
CA LEU A 226 -4.19 -2.45 -10.02
C LEU A 226 -3.28 -1.26 -10.32
N TYR A 227 -3.05 -0.43 -9.31
CA TYR A 227 -2.14 0.72 -9.34
C TYR A 227 -0.79 0.28 -8.80
N VAL A 228 0.27 0.45 -9.58
CA VAL A 228 1.61 -0.04 -9.26
C VAL A 228 2.63 1.08 -9.39
N THR A 229 3.41 1.31 -8.35
CA THR A 229 4.52 2.27 -8.40
C THR A 229 5.66 1.73 -9.28
N ARG A 230 6.19 2.60 -10.16
CA ARG A 230 7.32 2.33 -11.05
C ARG A 230 8.56 3.05 -10.49
N TYR A 231 9.25 2.36 -9.56
CA TYR A 231 10.43 2.90 -8.89
C TYR A 231 11.54 3.24 -9.90
N GLY A 232 12.10 4.44 -9.78
CA GLY A 232 13.12 4.98 -10.70
C GLY A 232 12.55 5.62 -11.98
N LYS A 233 11.36 5.21 -12.42
CA LYS A 233 10.65 5.85 -13.54
C LYS A 233 9.87 7.08 -13.09
N GLY A 234 9.29 7.05 -11.90
CA GLY A 234 8.47 8.11 -11.35
C GLY A 234 7.07 8.14 -11.96
N THR A 235 6.46 6.98 -12.09
CA THR A 235 5.08 6.85 -12.58
C THR A 235 4.29 5.84 -11.77
N ILE A 236 2.96 5.96 -11.82
CA ILE A 236 2.02 4.92 -11.38
C ILE A 236 1.46 4.26 -12.64
N LEU A 237 1.72 2.97 -12.80
CA LEU A 237 1.13 2.15 -13.84
C LEU A 237 -0.23 1.64 -13.36
N VAL A 238 -1.29 1.82 -14.15
CA VAL A 238 -2.63 1.31 -13.86
C VAL A 238 -2.95 0.18 -14.83
N LEU A 239 -3.23 -0.99 -14.28
CA LEU A 239 -3.56 -2.21 -15.01
C LEU A 239 -5.03 -2.57 -14.80
N SER A 240 -5.75 -2.96 -15.86
CA SER A 240 -7.09 -3.51 -15.73
C SER A 240 -7.07 -4.88 -15.01
N PRO A 241 -8.23 -5.44 -14.59
CA PRO A 241 -8.31 -6.79 -14.01
C PRO A 241 -7.77 -7.90 -14.93
N GLU A 242 -7.67 -7.64 -16.23
CA GLU A 242 -7.08 -8.56 -17.23
C GLU A 242 -5.58 -8.34 -17.46
N GLY A 243 -4.94 -7.45 -16.67
CA GLY A 243 -3.51 -7.13 -16.77
C GLY A 243 -3.13 -6.19 -17.93
N LYS A 244 -4.10 -5.53 -18.56
CA LYS A 244 -3.84 -4.57 -19.63
C LYS A 244 -3.52 -3.19 -19.07
N VAL A 245 -2.50 -2.53 -19.60
CA VAL A 245 -2.21 -1.15 -19.24
C VAL A 245 -3.35 -0.24 -19.71
N ILE A 246 -3.98 0.44 -18.78
CA ILE A 246 -5.06 1.42 -19.06
C ILE A 246 -4.62 2.85 -18.83
N ARG A 247 -3.58 3.08 -18.00
CA ARG A 247 -3.04 4.41 -17.73
C ARG A 247 -1.61 4.33 -17.20
N GLU A 248 -0.84 5.38 -17.42
CA GLU A 248 0.40 5.66 -16.72
C GLU A 248 0.38 7.12 -16.24
N ILE A 249 0.49 7.34 -14.92
CA ILE A 249 0.36 8.64 -14.27
C ILE A 249 1.76 9.11 -13.87
N SER A 250 2.18 10.28 -14.38
CA SER A 250 3.48 10.86 -14.05
C SER A 250 3.48 11.51 -12.68
N LEU A 251 4.53 11.27 -11.91
CA LEU A 251 4.85 11.94 -10.65
C LEU A 251 5.96 12.97 -10.85
N LYS A 252 6.15 13.86 -9.88
CA LYS A 252 7.27 14.81 -9.89
C LYS A 252 8.57 14.10 -9.44
N GLY A 253 8.48 13.25 -8.38
CA GLY A 253 9.58 12.42 -7.94
C GLY A 253 9.77 11.17 -8.80
N LYS A 254 10.93 10.53 -8.69
CA LYS A 254 11.28 9.35 -9.49
C LYS A 254 11.23 8.05 -8.70
N ASN A 255 11.58 8.07 -7.42
CA ASN A 255 11.65 6.87 -6.60
C ASN A 255 10.35 6.70 -5.80
N CYS A 256 9.23 6.51 -6.54
CA CYS A 256 7.95 6.23 -5.92
C CYS A 256 7.93 4.82 -5.33
N SER A 257 7.82 4.72 -4.01
CA SER A 257 7.91 3.46 -3.30
C SER A 257 6.55 2.81 -3.07
N ASN A 258 5.56 3.51 -2.52
CA ASN A 258 4.25 2.93 -2.26
C ASN A 258 3.12 3.94 -2.45
N LEU A 259 1.88 3.48 -2.37
CA LEU A 259 0.71 4.34 -2.51
C LEU A 259 -0.44 3.87 -1.61
N VAL A 260 -1.38 4.79 -1.34
CA VAL A 260 -2.62 4.47 -0.63
C VAL A 260 -3.77 5.35 -1.11
N PHE A 261 -4.95 4.77 -1.23
CA PHE A 261 -6.18 5.53 -1.48
C PHE A 261 -6.71 6.13 -0.20
N GLY A 262 -7.23 7.37 -0.29
CA GLY A 262 -7.78 8.09 0.85
C GLY A 262 -8.69 9.26 0.45
N GLY A 263 -8.87 10.21 1.37
CA GLY A 263 -9.85 11.28 1.23
C GLY A 263 -11.27 10.82 1.56
N LEU A 264 -12.22 11.76 1.66
CA LEU A 264 -13.59 11.46 2.10
C LEU A 264 -14.33 10.45 1.22
N ASN A 265 -13.99 10.38 -0.06
CA ASN A 265 -14.63 9.50 -1.05
C ASN A 265 -13.67 8.43 -1.60
N GLY A 266 -12.50 8.26 -1.00
CA GLY A 266 -11.50 7.28 -1.44
C GLY A 266 -10.84 7.57 -2.80
N LYS A 267 -10.96 8.78 -3.33
CA LYS A 267 -10.48 9.14 -4.66
C LYS A 267 -9.19 9.98 -4.68
N LEU A 268 -8.56 10.19 -3.53
CA LEU A 268 -7.21 10.73 -3.46
C LEU A 268 -6.21 9.58 -3.34
N VAL A 269 -5.19 9.59 -4.18
CA VAL A 269 -4.10 8.63 -4.12
C VAL A 269 -2.86 9.34 -3.61
N TYR A 270 -2.37 8.91 -2.46
CA TYR A 270 -1.16 9.44 -1.82
C TYR A 270 0.00 8.51 -2.12
N VAL A 271 1.13 9.07 -2.53
CA VAL A 271 2.31 8.32 -2.99
C VAL A 271 3.53 8.74 -2.19
N THR A 272 4.29 7.79 -1.69
CA THR A 272 5.57 8.01 -1.02
C THR A 272 6.70 8.07 -2.03
N LEU A 273 7.63 9.02 -1.84
CA LEU A 273 8.72 9.31 -2.75
C LEU A 273 10.06 9.39 -2.00
N GLN A 274 10.92 8.41 -2.22
CA GLN A 274 12.18 8.26 -1.50
C GLN A 274 13.21 9.33 -1.89
N ASP A 275 13.28 9.70 -3.17
CA ASP A 275 14.17 10.75 -3.66
C ASP A 275 13.80 12.15 -3.16
N ARG A 276 12.50 12.38 -2.88
CA ARG A 276 11.99 13.64 -2.32
C ARG A 276 11.86 13.60 -0.79
N LYS A 277 11.92 12.40 -0.18
CA LYS A 277 11.72 12.18 1.25
C LYS A 277 10.42 12.81 1.75
N GLY A 278 9.36 12.63 0.96
CA GLY A 278 8.05 13.23 1.15
C GLY A 278 6.98 12.51 0.35
N MET A 279 5.82 13.14 0.25
CA MET A 279 4.66 12.55 -0.43
C MET A 279 4.09 13.49 -1.48
N GLU A 280 3.59 12.91 -2.55
CA GLU A 280 2.70 13.54 -3.52
C GLU A 280 1.31 12.93 -3.42
N PHE A 281 0.33 13.56 -4.04
CA PHE A 281 -0.99 13.00 -4.24
C PHE A 281 -1.53 13.37 -5.62
N PHE A 282 -2.49 12.60 -6.09
CA PHE A 282 -3.30 12.96 -7.26
C PHE A 282 -4.76 12.57 -7.04
N ARG A 283 -5.66 13.20 -7.82
CA ARG A 283 -7.08 12.84 -7.84
C ARG A 283 -7.32 11.71 -8.82
N ASN A 284 -8.11 10.74 -8.40
CA ASN A 284 -8.54 9.60 -9.21
C ASN A 284 -10.05 9.67 -9.45
N ASP A 285 -10.52 9.08 -10.56
CA ASP A 285 -11.95 9.01 -10.88
C ASP A 285 -12.66 7.83 -10.21
N ILE A 286 -11.91 6.79 -9.83
CA ILE A 286 -12.40 5.60 -9.15
C ILE A 286 -11.88 5.58 -7.70
N ALA A 287 -12.72 5.21 -6.75
CA ALA A 287 -12.31 5.07 -5.34
C ALA A 287 -11.45 3.82 -5.14
N GLY A 288 -10.56 3.86 -4.15
CA GLY A 288 -9.82 2.67 -3.72
C GLY A 288 -10.73 1.57 -3.19
N LYS A 289 -10.23 0.35 -3.18
CA LYS A 289 -10.91 -0.79 -2.58
C LYS A 289 -11.14 -0.50 -1.08
N GLY A 290 -12.34 -0.77 -0.59
CA GLY A 290 -12.71 -0.51 0.81
C GLY A 290 -13.43 0.83 1.06
N PHE A 291 -13.75 1.60 -0.01
CA PHE A 291 -14.56 2.82 0.04
C PHE A 291 -15.94 2.64 -0.57
#